data_c43b962d4e6607c26ab5d8abeb433fba
#
_entry.id   c43b962d4e6607c26ab5d8abeb433fba
#
_cell.length_a   1.000
_cell.length_b   1.000
_cell.length_c   1.000
_cell.angle_alpha   90.00
_cell.angle_beta   90.00
_cell.angle_gamma   90.00
#
_symmetry.space_group_name_H-M   'P 1'
#
loop_
_entity.id
_entity.type
_entity.pdbx_description
1 polymer ?
#
loop_
_entity_poly.entity_id
_entity_poly.type
_entity_poly.pdbx_seq_one_letter_code
_entity_poly.pdbx_strand_id
1 'polypeptide(L)'
;MENLAEKVALAKKVALLEKEVSDERKRLSSDRLDISFGELINLYKNNELIIRPEYQRLFRWSEAQKTALIESILLSIPIPPIFVAEDKNGVWELVDGLQRVSTFISFFGELKGSGWTIDYQEDIDRSGVEEEEEIDEESGEETGGIKTINKWTLQEGGLVKSLQGFNVDNLPPNLKINLKRAVCRVEILRGESSTSMKYELFKRLNSGGSKLTPQEIRNAIYRGVNPRLNELLLKVSKSEVFKSLTQLSSGKLNELYDQELVLRFFAFYKNAQNVNENMEKFLNDFMEITVHNASFDYDVYESLIMRVLELIYQIEDNKIFRNERNLFVPAYFEGILIGVAQNIETYAEDLELLKSKITQLKSDNDFKKYSGTSSNSKSRIRNRLKRVDEIFK
;
A
#
# COMPACT_ATOMS: atom_id res chain seq x y z
N MET A 1 -5.55 -24.66 48.67
CA MET A 1 -6.38 -25.01 47.48
C MET A 1 -6.19 -23.99 46.34
N GLU A 2 -6.02 -22.75 46.61
CA GLU A 2 -5.76 -21.70 45.62
C GLU A 2 -4.53 -21.96 44.73
N ASN A 3 -3.44 -22.39 45.33
CA ASN A 3 -2.17 -22.69 44.65
C ASN A 3 -2.23 -23.87 43.64
N LEU A 4 -3.16 -24.82 43.81
CA LEU A 4 -3.32 -25.94 42.89
C LEU A 4 -4.16 -25.52 41.64
N ALA A 5 -5.18 -24.72 41.84
CA ALA A 5 -6.01 -24.20 40.76
C ALA A 5 -5.20 -23.29 39.82
N GLU A 6 -4.33 -22.43 40.39
CA GLU A 6 -3.43 -21.57 39.62
C GLU A 6 -2.41 -22.39 38.82
N LYS A 7 -1.83 -23.43 39.43
CA LYS A 7 -0.90 -24.33 38.72
C LYS A 7 -1.57 -25.07 37.56
N VAL A 8 -2.81 -25.52 37.75
CA VAL A 8 -3.59 -26.19 36.68
C VAL A 8 -3.95 -25.20 35.57
N ALA A 9 -4.33 -24.00 35.91
CA ALA A 9 -4.62 -22.95 34.93
C ALA A 9 -3.37 -22.56 34.11
N LEU A 10 -2.21 -22.43 34.78
CA LEU A 10 -0.93 -22.17 34.12
C LEU A 10 -0.53 -23.30 33.19
N ALA A 11 -0.65 -24.58 33.64
CA ALA A 11 -0.33 -25.71 32.81
C ALA A 11 -1.20 -25.79 31.54
N LYS A 12 -2.50 -25.49 31.65
CA LYS A 12 -3.38 -25.41 30.47
C LYS A 12 -2.96 -24.29 29.53
N LYS A 13 -2.59 -23.13 30.06
CA LYS A 13 -2.11 -21.98 29.28
C LYS A 13 -0.80 -22.29 28.55
N VAL A 14 0.12 -23.00 29.21
CA VAL A 14 1.39 -23.45 28.61
C VAL A 14 1.13 -24.43 27.47
N ALA A 15 0.30 -25.43 27.69
CA ALA A 15 -0.03 -26.44 26.66
C ALA A 15 -0.70 -25.77 25.42
N LEU A 16 -1.58 -24.78 25.64
CA LEU A 16 -2.19 -24.01 24.55
C LEU A 16 -1.13 -23.22 23.80
N LEU A 17 -0.24 -22.51 24.50
CA LEU A 17 0.86 -21.74 23.91
C LEU A 17 1.78 -22.61 23.06
N GLU A 18 2.20 -23.77 23.59
CA GLU A 18 3.07 -24.71 22.89
C GLU A 18 2.41 -25.22 21.60
N LYS A 19 1.11 -25.53 21.69
CA LYS A 19 0.32 -25.94 20.53
C LYS A 19 0.24 -24.85 19.48
N GLU A 20 -0.15 -23.63 19.86
CA GLU A 20 -0.25 -22.48 18.95
C GLU A 20 1.10 -22.19 18.26
N VAL A 21 2.20 -22.17 19.02
CA VAL A 21 3.54 -21.97 18.47
C VAL A 21 3.92 -23.10 17.50
N SER A 22 3.60 -24.35 17.83
CA SER A 22 3.88 -25.48 16.94
C SER A 22 3.08 -25.43 15.65
N ASP A 23 1.79 -25.08 15.74
CA ASP A 23 0.89 -25.00 14.58
C ASP A 23 1.31 -23.85 13.67
N GLU A 24 1.64 -22.68 14.21
CA GLU A 24 2.12 -21.54 13.41
C GLU A 24 3.51 -21.79 12.78
N ARG A 25 4.42 -22.48 13.48
CA ARG A 25 5.72 -22.86 12.91
C ARG A 25 5.59 -23.80 11.71
N LYS A 26 4.61 -24.72 11.69
CA LYS A 26 4.38 -25.61 10.56
C LYS A 26 3.88 -24.89 9.31
N ARG A 27 3.19 -23.75 9.51
CA ARG A 27 2.70 -22.90 8.43
C ARG A 27 3.78 -22.01 7.83
N LEU A 28 4.86 -21.75 8.59
CA LEU A 28 5.97 -20.90 8.21
C LEU A 28 7.16 -21.79 7.84
N SER A 29 7.39 -22.02 6.56
CA SER A 29 8.63 -22.59 6.07
C SER A 29 9.47 -21.49 5.43
N SER A 30 10.71 -21.32 5.86
CA SER A 30 11.65 -20.40 5.25
C SER A 30 12.93 -21.12 4.89
N ASP A 31 13.44 -20.84 3.70
CA ASP A 31 14.75 -21.26 3.23
C ASP A 31 15.66 -20.06 3.03
N ARG A 32 16.97 -20.33 3.01
CA ARG A 32 17.99 -19.31 2.75
C ARG A 32 18.79 -19.67 1.53
N LEU A 33 18.99 -18.68 0.68
CA LEU A 33 19.81 -18.83 -0.51
C LEU A 33 20.70 -17.60 -0.68
N ASP A 34 21.98 -17.85 -0.92
CA ASP A 34 22.90 -16.80 -1.31
C ASP A 34 23.03 -16.84 -2.84
N ILE A 35 22.59 -15.76 -3.53
CA ILE A 35 22.70 -15.60 -4.98
C ILE A 35 23.60 -14.42 -5.31
N SER A 36 24.09 -14.35 -6.53
CA SER A 36 24.76 -13.12 -6.99
C SER A 36 23.74 -12.05 -7.35
N PHE A 37 24.13 -10.77 -7.25
CA PHE A 37 23.28 -9.68 -7.75
C PHE A 37 23.05 -9.76 -9.26
N GLY A 38 23.99 -10.35 -10.01
CA GLY A 38 23.79 -10.65 -11.43
C GLY A 38 22.66 -11.64 -11.66
N GLU A 39 22.55 -12.68 -10.81
CA GLU A 39 21.46 -13.63 -10.86
C GLU A 39 20.12 -12.99 -10.46
N LEU A 40 20.12 -12.09 -9.49
CA LEU A 40 18.93 -11.31 -9.13
C LEU A 40 18.39 -10.53 -10.33
N ILE A 41 19.27 -9.91 -11.15
CA ILE A 41 18.86 -9.24 -12.40
C ILE A 41 18.26 -10.26 -13.37
N ASN A 42 18.85 -11.45 -13.54
CA ASN A 42 18.37 -12.46 -14.45
C ASN A 42 16.96 -12.95 -14.05
N LEU A 43 16.77 -13.28 -12.78
CA LEU A 43 15.45 -13.68 -12.25
C LEU A 43 14.39 -12.59 -12.52
N TYR A 44 14.74 -11.32 -12.33
CA TYR A 44 13.83 -10.22 -12.62
C TYR A 44 13.51 -10.10 -14.12
N LYS A 45 14.54 -10.19 -15.00
CA LYS A 45 14.36 -10.11 -16.46
C LYS A 45 13.46 -11.24 -17.00
N ASN A 46 13.60 -12.42 -16.45
CA ASN A 46 12.85 -13.60 -16.82
C ASN A 46 11.46 -13.67 -16.19
N ASN A 47 11.06 -12.69 -15.38
CA ASN A 47 9.83 -12.68 -14.57
C ASN A 47 9.75 -13.82 -13.55
N GLU A 48 10.89 -14.34 -13.11
CA GLU A 48 11.03 -15.30 -12.02
C GLU A 48 11.12 -14.59 -10.66
N LEU A 49 11.48 -13.31 -10.65
CA LEU A 49 11.35 -12.39 -9.51
C LEU A 49 10.41 -11.25 -9.90
N ILE A 50 9.30 -11.14 -9.20
CA ILE A 50 8.31 -10.08 -9.41
C ILE A 50 8.52 -8.97 -8.40
N ILE A 51 8.73 -7.75 -8.91
CA ILE A 51 8.62 -6.51 -8.15
C ILE A 51 7.31 -5.87 -8.60
N ARG A 52 6.33 -5.83 -7.72
CA ARG A 52 5.02 -5.31 -8.08
C ARG A 52 5.07 -3.82 -8.42
N PRO A 53 4.28 -3.35 -9.40
CA PRO A 53 4.24 -1.95 -9.80
C PRO A 53 3.92 -0.99 -8.65
N GLU A 54 3.10 -1.42 -7.69
CA GLU A 54 2.75 -0.64 -6.50
C GLU A 54 3.97 -0.38 -5.61
N TYR A 55 4.87 -1.34 -5.54
CA TYR A 55 6.14 -1.15 -4.84
C TYR A 55 7.09 -0.23 -5.59
N GLN A 56 7.04 -0.20 -6.90
CA GLN A 56 7.91 0.70 -7.68
C GLN A 56 7.61 2.18 -7.40
N ARG A 57 6.34 2.53 -7.10
CA ARG A 57 5.95 3.87 -6.62
C ARG A 57 6.56 4.21 -5.25
N LEU A 58 7.01 3.22 -4.52
CA LEU A 58 7.63 3.36 -3.20
C LEU A 58 9.16 3.44 -3.30
N PHE A 59 9.73 3.49 -4.50
CA PHE A 59 11.15 3.70 -4.72
C PHE A 59 11.51 5.15 -4.38
N ARG A 60 11.71 5.40 -3.08
CA ARG A 60 11.83 6.74 -2.47
C ARG A 60 13.24 7.08 -2.02
N TRP A 61 14.20 6.20 -2.26
CA TRP A 61 15.57 6.49 -1.87
C TRP A 61 16.13 7.68 -2.64
N SER A 62 16.74 8.62 -1.91
CA SER A 62 17.51 9.70 -2.50
C SER A 62 18.73 9.16 -3.26
N GLU A 63 19.27 9.95 -4.17
CA GLU A 63 20.46 9.58 -4.92
C GLU A 63 21.65 9.24 -3.98
N ALA A 64 21.78 9.94 -2.85
CA ALA A 64 22.77 9.64 -1.82
C ALA A 64 22.57 8.24 -1.20
N GLN A 65 21.32 7.85 -0.90
CA GLN A 65 21.01 6.52 -0.35
C GLN A 65 21.27 5.43 -1.38
N LYS A 66 20.92 5.66 -2.65
CA LYS A 66 21.21 4.74 -3.76
C LYS A 66 22.70 4.56 -3.93
N THR A 67 23.47 5.66 -3.93
CA THR A 67 24.94 5.66 -4.00
C THR A 67 25.56 4.88 -2.85
N ALA A 68 25.08 5.09 -1.61
CA ALA A 68 25.57 4.38 -0.44
C ALA A 68 25.37 2.86 -0.52
N LEU A 69 24.30 2.38 -1.16
CA LEU A 69 24.12 0.95 -1.40
C LEU A 69 25.17 0.42 -2.39
N ILE A 70 25.36 1.08 -3.54
CA ILE A 70 26.35 0.66 -4.55
C ILE A 70 27.75 0.69 -3.95
N GLU A 71 28.08 1.73 -3.18
CA GLU A 71 29.35 1.82 -2.43
C GLU A 71 29.52 0.63 -1.48
N SER A 72 28.48 0.30 -0.70
CA SER A 72 28.51 -0.81 0.26
C SER A 72 28.81 -2.14 -0.46
N ILE A 73 28.16 -2.38 -1.61
CA ILE A 73 28.38 -3.59 -2.41
C ILE A 73 29.82 -3.62 -2.95
N LEU A 74 30.34 -2.51 -3.48
CA LEU A 74 31.72 -2.41 -3.97
C LEU A 74 32.77 -2.67 -2.88
N LEU A 75 32.47 -2.21 -1.66
CA LEU A 75 33.34 -2.38 -0.50
C LEU A 75 33.14 -3.72 0.23
N SER A 76 32.23 -4.58 -0.27
CA SER A 76 31.84 -5.84 0.37
C SER A 76 31.32 -5.66 1.80
N ILE A 77 30.70 -4.51 2.10
CA ILE A 77 30.02 -4.27 3.37
C ILE A 77 28.73 -5.10 3.38
N PRO A 78 28.48 -5.89 4.44
CA PRO A 78 27.29 -6.70 4.53
C PRO A 78 26.01 -5.86 4.43
N ILE A 79 25.10 -6.24 3.55
CA ILE A 79 23.79 -5.64 3.41
C ILE A 79 22.71 -6.59 4.00
N PRO A 80 21.61 -6.06 4.54
CA PRO A 80 20.52 -6.88 5.04
C PRO A 80 19.96 -7.80 3.94
N PRO A 81 19.49 -9.02 4.28
CA PRO A 81 18.91 -9.93 3.31
C PRO A 81 17.64 -9.32 2.70
N ILE A 82 17.30 -9.76 1.49
CA ILE A 82 15.98 -9.53 0.91
C ILE A 82 15.05 -10.68 1.28
N PHE A 83 13.75 -10.41 1.33
CA PHE A 83 12.74 -11.42 1.59
C PHE A 83 11.85 -11.58 0.37
N VAL A 84 11.62 -12.82 -0.04
CA VAL A 84 10.73 -13.16 -1.15
C VAL A 84 9.71 -14.21 -0.70
N ALA A 85 8.52 -14.18 -1.29
CA ALA A 85 7.53 -15.23 -1.16
C ALA A 85 7.52 -16.05 -2.45
N GLU A 86 7.66 -17.36 -2.35
CA GLU A 86 7.59 -18.27 -3.49
C GLU A 86 6.13 -18.69 -3.73
N ASP A 87 5.67 -18.57 -4.96
CA ASP A 87 4.35 -19.03 -5.37
C ASP A 87 4.36 -20.52 -5.74
N LYS A 88 3.18 -21.05 -6.15
CA LYS A 88 3.02 -22.48 -6.54
C LYS A 88 3.82 -22.87 -7.79
N ASN A 89 4.25 -21.90 -8.59
CA ASN A 89 5.00 -22.10 -9.83
C ASN A 89 6.52 -21.89 -9.60
N GLY A 90 6.94 -21.63 -8.37
CA GLY A 90 8.32 -21.32 -8.04
C GLY A 90 8.74 -19.88 -8.32
N VAL A 91 7.80 -19.01 -8.69
CA VAL A 91 8.06 -17.59 -8.95
C VAL A 91 8.18 -16.84 -7.62
N TRP A 92 9.19 -16.02 -7.48
CA TRP A 92 9.43 -15.21 -6.30
C TRP A 92 8.76 -13.86 -6.40
N GLU A 93 8.04 -13.49 -5.36
CA GLU A 93 7.50 -12.17 -5.16
C GLU A 93 8.29 -11.44 -4.07
N LEU A 94 8.81 -10.26 -4.37
CA LEU A 94 9.57 -9.46 -3.41
C LEU A 94 8.67 -8.99 -2.26
N VAL A 95 9.09 -9.33 -1.01
CA VAL A 95 8.39 -9.00 0.24
C VAL A 95 9.06 -7.82 0.95
N ASP A 96 10.38 -7.89 1.12
CA ASP A 96 11.19 -6.81 1.69
C ASP A 96 12.51 -6.67 0.92
N GLY A 97 13.07 -5.47 0.96
CA GLY A 97 14.28 -5.11 0.22
C GLY A 97 14.01 -4.37 -1.08
N LEU A 98 12.78 -3.86 -1.27
CA LEU A 98 12.39 -3.11 -2.48
C LEU A 98 13.41 -2.06 -2.89
N GLN A 99 13.79 -1.17 -1.96
CA GLN A 99 14.73 -0.08 -2.24
C GLN A 99 16.07 -0.62 -2.72
N ARG A 100 16.58 -1.69 -2.08
CA ARG A 100 17.84 -2.33 -2.42
C ARG A 100 17.82 -2.99 -3.79
N VAL A 101 16.79 -3.78 -4.05
CA VAL A 101 16.60 -4.50 -5.31
C VAL A 101 16.38 -3.53 -6.46
N SER A 102 15.46 -2.58 -6.30
CA SER A 102 15.18 -1.56 -7.32
C SER A 102 16.39 -0.67 -7.61
N THR A 103 17.14 -0.25 -6.58
CA THR A 103 18.39 0.51 -6.77
C THR A 103 19.40 -0.26 -7.62
N PHE A 104 19.62 -1.54 -7.28
CA PHE A 104 20.61 -2.32 -8.02
C PHE A 104 20.18 -2.58 -9.46
N ILE A 105 18.93 -3.00 -9.69
CA ILE A 105 18.39 -3.27 -11.03
C ILE A 105 18.36 -1.99 -11.87
N SER A 106 17.94 -0.84 -11.29
CA SER A 106 17.91 0.44 -12.01
C SER A 106 19.32 0.96 -12.35
N PHE A 107 20.32 0.73 -11.49
CA PHE A 107 21.70 1.10 -11.77
C PHE A 107 22.23 0.41 -13.03
N PHE A 108 21.80 -0.84 -13.29
CA PHE A 108 22.13 -1.55 -14.51
C PHE A 108 21.19 -1.23 -15.68
N GLY A 109 20.20 -0.35 -15.51
CA GLY A 109 19.25 0.05 -16.54
C GLY A 109 18.21 -1.03 -16.90
N GLU A 110 18.00 -2.00 -16.02
CA GLU A 110 17.15 -3.16 -16.28
C GLU A 110 15.77 -3.08 -15.55
N LEU A 111 15.55 -2.03 -14.75
CA LEU A 111 14.26 -1.86 -14.07
C LEU A 111 13.20 -1.45 -15.09
N LYS A 112 12.21 -2.31 -15.28
CA LYS A 112 11.09 -2.07 -16.21
C LYS A 112 10.11 -1.11 -15.56
N GLY A 113 9.84 0.03 -16.21
CA GLY A 113 8.70 0.88 -15.88
C GLY A 113 7.43 0.19 -16.41
N SER A 114 6.49 -0.19 -15.54
CA SER A 114 5.13 -0.43 -15.99
C SER A 114 4.58 0.91 -16.45
N GLY A 115 3.84 0.99 -17.56
CA GLY A 115 3.35 2.19 -18.24
C GLY A 115 2.44 3.14 -17.43
N TRP A 116 2.76 3.35 -16.20
CA TRP A 116 2.25 4.37 -15.32
C TRP A 116 3.23 5.52 -15.41
N THR A 117 2.90 6.49 -16.24
CA THR A 117 3.46 7.84 -16.14
C THR A 117 3.18 8.32 -14.72
N ILE A 118 4.20 8.23 -13.87
CA ILE A 118 4.21 9.02 -12.65
C ILE A 118 4.46 10.43 -13.17
N ASP A 119 3.46 11.30 -13.08
CA ASP A 119 3.64 12.73 -13.21
C ASP A 119 4.54 13.21 -12.06
N TYR A 120 5.84 13.01 -12.22
CA TYR A 120 6.84 13.68 -11.39
C TYR A 120 7.10 15.12 -11.85
N GLN A 121 6.38 15.60 -12.88
CA GLN A 121 6.57 16.95 -13.40
C GLN A 121 6.02 18.04 -12.48
N GLU A 122 5.16 17.77 -11.53
CA GLU A 122 4.66 18.81 -10.62
C GLU A 122 5.58 19.14 -9.43
N ASP A 123 6.54 18.29 -9.07
CA ASP A 123 7.43 18.52 -7.92
C ASP A 123 8.85 18.98 -8.30
N ILE A 124 9.24 18.96 -9.57
CA ILE A 124 10.57 19.40 -10.04
C ILE A 124 10.60 20.90 -10.37
N ASP A 125 9.47 21.53 -10.62
CA ASP A 125 9.38 22.98 -10.93
C ASP A 125 9.69 23.91 -9.74
N ARG A 126 10.11 23.37 -8.58
CA ARG A 126 10.55 24.19 -7.44
C ARG A 126 12.05 24.27 -7.23
N SER A 127 12.85 23.56 -8.00
CA SER A 127 14.30 23.71 -8.01
C SER A 127 14.78 24.08 -9.42
N GLY A 128 14.74 25.38 -9.71
CA GLY A 128 15.08 25.90 -11.04
C GLY A 128 16.43 25.38 -11.57
N VAL A 129 16.33 24.52 -12.57
CA VAL A 129 17.38 24.24 -13.53
C VAL A 129 16.68 24.10 -14.89
N GLU A 130 16.84 25.10 -15.72
CA GLU A 130 16.47 25.08 -17.13
C GLU A 130 17.43 24.12 -17.85
N GLU A 131 16.94 22.99 -18.36
CA GLU A 131 17.63 22.19 -19.36
C GLU A 131 16.86 22.25 -20.67
N GLU A 132 17.52 22.74 -21.71
CA GLU A 132 17.02 22.85 -23.09
C GLU A 132 16.77 21.45 -23.66
N GLU A 133 15.54 21.18 -24.08
CA GLU A 133 15.18 19.97 -24.84
C GLU A 133 15.57 20.15 -26.31
N GLU A 134 16.54 19.40 -26.78
CA GLU A 134 16.70 19.12 -28.22
C GLU A 134 15.67 18.07 -28.64
N ILE A 135 14.70 18.51 -29.45
CA ILE A 135 13.68 17.64 -30.07
C ILE A 135 14.28 17.09 -31.37
N ASP A 136 14.64 15.81 -31.39
CA ASP A 136 14.86 15.08 -32.63
C ASP A 136 13.50 14.53 -33.14
N GLU A 137 12.95 15.23 -34.12
CA GLU A 137 11.86 14.73 -34.96
C GLU A 137 12.43 13.82 -36.05
N GLU A 138 12.39 12.49 -35.85
CA GLU A 138 12.21 11.54 -36.97
C GLU A 138 11.96 10.12 -36.49
N SER A 139 10.87 9.59 -36.98
CA SER A 139 10.39 8.22 -37.08
C SER A 139 9.23 7.83 -36.16
N GLY A 140 8.05 7.98 -36.75
CA GLY A 140 6.82 7.33 -36.25
C GLY A 140 6.87 5.82 -36.45
N GLU A 141 6.77 5.10 -35.35
CA GLU A 141 6.16 3.76 -35.25
C GLU A 141 5.80 3.53 -33.77
N GLU A 142 4.50 3.51 -33.48
CA GLU A 142 3.97 3.12 -32.17
C GLU A 142 4.14 1.62 -31.96
N THR A 143 5.27 1.21 -31.43
CA THR A 143 5.42 -0.08 -30.79
C THR A 143 5.39 0.16 -29.28
N GLY A 144 4.40 -0.42 -28.58
CA GLY A 144 4.24 -0.35 -27.13
C GLY A 144 5.44 -0.92 -26.38
N GLY A 145 6.55 -0.20 -26.40
CA GLY A 145 7.79 -0.54 -25.72
C GLY A 145 7.71 -0.24 -24.23
N ILE A 146 8.03 -1.23 -23.42
CA ILE A 146 8.23 -1.08 -21.97
C ILE A 146 9.38 -0.07 -21.77
N LYS A 147 9.07 1.17 -21.29
CA LYS A 147 10.09 2.14 -20.93
C LYS A 147 10.88 1.62 -19.72
N THR A 148 12.19 1.40 -19.89
CA THR A 148 13.10 1.12 -18.76
C THR A 148 13.36 2.41 -17.99
N ILE A 149 13.36 2.33 -16.66
CA ILE A 149 13.79 3.47 -15.82
C ILE A 149 15.30 3.64 -16.04
N ASN A 150 15.69 4.79 -16.56
CA ASN A 150 17.02 5.05 -17.05
C ASN A 150 18.11 4.94 -15.98
N LYS A 151 19.29 4.56 -16.42
CA LYS A 151 20.54 4.54 -15.69
C LYS A 151 20.76 5.90 -14.99
N TRP A 152 21.10 5.85 -13.73
CA TRP A 152 21.39 7.04 -12.94
C TRP A 152 22.87 7.09 -12.57
N THR A 153 23.33 8.26 -12.15
CA THR A 153 24.75 8.55 -11.88
C THR A 153 25.01 8.58 -10.37
N LEU A 154 26.10 7.95 -9.94
CA LEU A 154 26.52 7.93 -8.54
C LEU A 154 26.91 9.34 -8.09
N GLN A 155 26.51 9.69 -6.89
CA GLN A 155 26.97 10.88 -6.18
C GLN A 155 28.28 10.60 -5.45
N GLU A 156 28.78 11.61 -4.73
CA GLU A 156 29.93 11.43 -3.84
C GLU A 156 29.63 10.38 -2.78
N GLY A 157 30.47 9.35 -2.70
CA GLY A 157 30.32 8.30 -1.71
C GLY A 157 30.70 8.75 -0.29
N GLY A 158 30.19 8.04 0.70
CA GLY A 158 30.54 8.28 2.10
C GLY A 158 32.02 8.01 2.39
N LEU A 159 32.54 6.90 1.87
CA LEU A 159 33.89 6.43 2.03
C LEU A 159 34.72 6.64 0.75
N VAL A 160 34.14 6.41 -0.42
CA VAL A 160 34.80 6.49 -1.74
C VAL A 160 34.29 7.74 -2.46
N LYS A 161 34.94 8.88 -2.20
CA LYS A 161 34.58 10.20 -2.76
C LYS A 161 34.56 10.23 -4.29
N SER A 162 35.46 9.49 -4.92
CA SER A 162 35.60 9.40 -6.36
C SER A 162 34.50 8.63 -7.09
N LEU A 163 33.43 8.18 -6.41
CA LEU A 163 32.28 7.57 -7.07
C LEU A 163 31.44 8.58 -7.85
N GLN A 164 31.56 9.86 -7.51
CA GLN A 164 30.78 10.92 -8.17
C GLN A 164 31.00 10.92 -9.68
N GLY A 165 29.89 10.96 -10.43
CA GLY A 165 29.92 11.02 -11.89
C GLY A 165 30.02 9.66 -12.59
N PHE A 166 30.18 8.56 -11.85
CA PHE A 166 30.12 7.22 -12.42
C PHE A 166 28.70 6.67 -12.55
N ASN A 167 28.46 6.01 -13.65
CA ASN A 167 27.26 5.20 -13.90
C ASN A 167 27.67 3.83 -14.45
N VAL A 168 26.71 2.97 -14.75
CA VAL A 168 27.02 1.61 -15.23
C VAL A 168 27.85 1.61 -16.54
N ASP A 169 27.71 2.62 -17.39
CA ASP A 169 28.38 2.64 -18.68
C ASP A 169 29.88 3.00 -18.56
N ASN A 170 30.21 3.99 -17.72
CA ASN A 170 31.58 4.48 -17.53
C ASN A 170 32.30 3.86 -16.32
N LEU A 171 31.63 3.05 -15.48
CA LEU A 171 32.29 2.35 -14.39
C LEU A 171 33.31 1.34 -14.91
N PRO A 172 34.50 1.21 -14.30
CA PRO A 172 35.52 0.26 -14.71
C PRO A 172 35.00 -1.19 -14.80
N PRO A 173 35.38 -1.97 -15.83
CA PRO A 173 34.85 -3.32 -16.06
C PRO A 173 35.02 -4.27 -14.88
N ASN A 174 36.14 -4.21 -14.16
CA ASN A 174 36.40 -4.99 -12.97
C ASN A 174 35.39 -4.66 -11.83
N LEU A 175 35.04 -3.39 -11.65
CA LEU A 175 34.08 -2.98 -10.63
C LEU A 175 32.64 -3.39 -11.02
N LYS A 176 32.29 -3.34 -12.31
CA LYS A 176 31.03 -3.90 -12.81
C LYS A 176 30.89 -5.40 -12.52
N ILE A 177 31.98 -6.15 -12.77
CA ILE A 177 32.04 -7.59 -12.48
C ILE A 177 31.88 -7.83 -10.98
N ASN A 178 32.58 -7.06 -10.14
CA ASN A 178 32.49 -7.17 -8.68
C ASN A 178 31.05 -6.93 -8.19
N LEU A 179 30.40 -5.89 -8.70
CA LEU A 179 28.97 -5.62 -8.37
C LEU A 179 28.06 -6.81 -8.73
N LYS A 180 28.20 -7.35 -9.95
CA LYS A 180 27.38 -8.49 -10.40
C LYS A 180 27.64 -9.76 -9.61
N ARG A 181 28.88 -9.99 -9.16
CA ARG A 181 29.29 -11.18 -8.40
C ARG A 181 29.09 -11.06 -6.89
N ALA A 182 28.82 -9.85 -6.39
CA ALA A 182 28.53 -9.64 -4.98
C ALA A 182 27.33 -10.48 -4.55
N VAL A 183 27.37 -10.96 -3.32
CA VAL A 183 26.36 -11.86 -2.77
C VAL A 183 25.17 -11.05 -2.28
N CYS A 184 23.97 -11.43 -2.74
CA CYS A 184 22.68 -11.05 -2.21
C CYS A 184 22.10 -12.21 -1.43
N ARG A 185 21.90 -12.04 -0.14
CA ARG A 185 21.22 -13.04 0.69
C ARG A 185 19.73 -12.93 0.51
N VAL A 186 19.07 -14.05 0.22
CA VAL A 186 17.64 -14.17 0.02
C VAL A 186 17.05 -15.08 1.08
N GLU A 187 16.05 -14.61 1.81
CA GLU A 187 15.19 -15.39 2.69
C GLU A 187 13.91 -15.72 1.93
N ILE A 188 13.69 -16.99 1.64
CA ILE A 188 12.57 -17.46 0.82
C ILE A 188 11.46 -17.94 1.75
N LEU A 189 10.30 -17.32 1.66
CA LEU A 189 9.11 -17.75 2.41
C LEU A 189 8.35 -18.76 1.54
N ARG A 190 8.33 -20.02 2.00
CA ARG A 190 7.61 -21.12 1.37
C ARG A 190 6.42 -21.55 2.20
N GLY A 191 5.45 -22.18 1.56
CA GLY A 191 4.32 -22.83 2.22
C GLY A 191 2.97 -22.27 1.79
N GLU A 192 1.90 -22.98 2.17
CA GLU A 192 0.51 -22.52 2.04
C GLU A 192 0.20 -21.42 3.05
N SER A 193 1.03 -20.37 3.06
CA SER A 193 0.75 -19.23 3.91
C SER A 193 -0.52 -18.55 3.41
N SER A 194 -1.54 -18.53 4.26
CA SER A 194 -2.74 -17.73 3.98
C SER A 194 -2.34 -16.28 3.69
N THR A 195 -3.14 -15.58 2.90
CA THR A 195 -2.90 -14.17 2.57
C THR A 195 -2.74 -13.32 3.85
N SER A 196 -3.46 -13.68 4.92
CA SER A 196 -3.32 -13.05 6.24
C SER A 196 -1.94 -13.29 6.87
N MET A 197 -1.35 -14.48 6.69
CA MET A 197 0.00 -14.77 7.16
C MET A 197 1.05 -13.95 6.39
N LYS A 198 0.91 -13.84 5.08
CA LYS A 198 1.77 -12.96 4.26
C LYS A 198 1.70 -11.52 4.77
N TYR A 199 0.49 -11.02 5.09
CA TYR A 199 0.30 -9.68 5.64
C TYR A 199 1.08 -9.48 6.96
N GLU A 200 0.97 -10.41 7.90
CA GLU A 200 1.69 -10.32 9.18
C GLU A 200 3.21 -10.38 9.00
N LEU A 201 3.71 -11.19 8.06
CA LEU A 201 5.13 -11.23 7.74
C LEU A 201 5.61 -9.91 7.13
N PHE A 202 4.90 -9.39 6.13
CA PHE A 202 5.20 -8.09 5.53
C PHE A 202 5.26 -6.98 6.59
N LYS A 203 4.26 -6.95 7.47
CA LYS A 203 4.19 -5.96 8.55
C LYS A 203 5.39 -6.05 9.51
N ARG A 204 5.80 -7.27 9.87
CA ARG A 204 6.94 -7.49 10.79
C ARG A 204 8.28 -7.19 10.13
N LEU A 205 8.46 -7.59 8.88
CA LEU A 205 9.69 -7.37 8.13
C LEU A 205 9.89 -5.90 7.74
N ASN A 206 8.79 -5.19 7.47
CA ASN A 206 8.79 -3.76 7.14
C ASN A 206 9.16 -2.84 8.34
N SER A 207 9.91 -3.35 9.31
CA SER A 207 10.33 -2.58 10.50
C SER A 207 11.58 -1.74 10.27
N GLY A 208 12.29 -1.91 9.14
CA GLY A 208 13.54 -1.22 8.80
C GLY A 208 13.40 -0.31 7.57
N GLY A 209 13.80 0.96 7.66
CA GLY A 209 13.78 1.89 6.53
C GLY A 209 12.46 2.65 6.34
N SER A 210 12.07 2.90 5.08
CA SER A 210 10.78 3.54 4.75
C SER A 210 9.64 2.56 4.99
N LYS A 211 8.92 2.74 6.09
CA LYS A 211 7.80 1.86 6.48
C LYS A 211 6.65 1.99 5.50
N LEU A 212 6.15 0.84 5.04
CA LEU A 212 4.91 0.76 4.28
C LEU A 212 3.70 1.00 5.20
N THR A 213 2.71 1.69 4.69
CA THR A 213 1.43 1.84 5.37
C THR A 213 0.63 0.53 5.31
N PRO A 214 -0.36 0.33 6.19
CA PRO A 214 -1.25 -0.83 6.11
C PRO A 214 -1.94 -0.97 4.75
N GLN A 215 -2.28 0.13 4.07
CA GLN A 215 -2.92 0.08 2.76
C GLN A 215 -1.95 -0.32 1.66
N GLU A 216 -0.71 0.14 1.71
CA GLU A 216 0.35 -0.30 0.80
C GLU A 216 0.58 -1.81 0.91
N ILE A 217 0.63 -2.34 2.14
CA ILE A 217 0.77 -3.78 2.38
C ILE A 217 -0.45 -4.55 1.85
N ARG A 218 -1.68 -4.08 2.11
CA ARG A 218 -2.90 -4.69 1.57
C ARG A 218 -2.88 -4.75 0.05
N ASN A 219 -2.59 -3.62 -0.59
CA ASN A 219 -2.52 -3.56 -2.06
C ASN A 219 -1.53 -4.57 -2.63
N ALA A 220 -0.39 -4.68 -2.00
CA ALA A 220 0.65 -5.59 -2.41
C ALA A 220 0.21 -7.06 -2.38
N ILE A 221 -0.43 -7.45 -1.29
CA ILE A 221 -0.77 -8.85 -1.05
C ILE A 221 -2.02 -9.27 -1.84
N TYR A 222 -3.10 -8.47 -1.73
CA TYR A 222 -4.39 -8.89 -2.25
C TYR A 222 -4.52 -8.73 -3.76
N ARG A 223 -3.76 -7.83 -4.38
CA ARG A 223 -3.74 -7.70 -5.84
C ARG A 223 -3.25 -8.96 -6.55
N GLY A 224 -2.33 -9.70 -5.94
CA GLY A 224 -1.85 -10.96 -6.50
C GLY A 224 -2.88 -12.07 -6.47
N VAL A 225 -3.87 -11.96 -5.59
CA VAL A 225 -4.98 -12.91 -5.53
C VAL A 225 -6.05 -12.53 -6.57
N ASN A 226 -6.49 -11.27 -6.55
CA ASN A 226 -7.46 -10.73 -7.51
C ASN A 226 -7.26 -9.21 -7.64
N PRO A 227 -6.82 -8.70 -8.81
CA PRO A 227 -6.52 -7.28 -8.98
C PRO A 227 -7.76 -6.37 -9.01
N ARG A 228 -8.94 -6.91 -9.32
CA ARG A 228 -10.17 -6.12 -9.55
C ARG A 228 -10.55 -5.22 -8.37
N LEU A 229 -10.36 -5.69 -7.13
CA LEU A 229 -10.64 -4.84 -5.96
C LEU A 229 -9.69 -3.65 -5.89
N ASN A 230 -8.39 -3.87 -6.10
CA ASN A 230 -7.40 -2.80 -6.10
C ASN A 230 -7.62 -1.79 -7.24
N GLU A 231 -8.02 -2.28 -8.42
CA GLU A 231 -8.38 -1.45 -9.56
C GLU A 231 -9.60 -0.57 -9.26
N LEU A 232 -10.62 -1.14 -8.62
CA LEU A 232 -11.80 -0.41 -8.16
C LEU A 232 -11.42 0.68 -7.15
N LEU A 233 -10.61 0.34 -6.11
CA LEU A 233 -10.15 1.32 -5.12
C LEU A 233 -9.38 2.47 -5.80
N LEU A 234 -8.48 2.15 -6.72
CA LEU A 234 -7.69 3.13 -7.46
C LEU A 234 -8.59 4.01 -8.34
N LYS A 235 -9.50 3.42 -9.12
CA LYS A 235 -10.39 4.14 -10.02
C LYS A 235 -11.25 5.16 -9.28
N VAL A 236 -11.88 4.74 -8.19
CA VAL A 236 -12.72 5.65 -7.38
C VAL A 236 -11.88 6.74 -6.73
N SER A 237 -10.74 6.41 -6.12
CA SER A 237 -9.89 7.38 -5.42
C SER A 237 -9.27 8.42 -6.37
N LYS A 238 -9.13 8.10 -7.66
CA LYS A 238 -8.60 9.03 -8.69
C LYS A 238 -9.69 9.81 -9.41
N SER A 239 -10.97 9.57 -9.14
CA SER A 239 -12.05 10.36 -9.74
C SER A 239 -12.00 11.82 -9.27
N GLU A 240 -12.34 12.76 -10.17
CA GLU A 240 -12.31 14.18 -9.86
C GLU A 240 -13.30 14.55 -8.75
N VAL A 241 -14.44 13.86 -8.68
CA VAL A 241 -15.43 14.05 -7.61
C VAL A 241 -14.85 13.66 -6.25
N PHE A 242 -14.18 12.50 -6.14
CA PHE A 242 -13.54 12.08 -4.90
C PHE A 242 -12.46 13.06 -4.46
N LYS A 243 -11.58 13.50 -5.38
CA LYS A 243 -10.52 14.46 -5.08
C LYS A 243 -11.08 15.80 -4.60
N SER A 244 -12.09 16.33 -5.30
CA SER A 244 -12.74 17.59 -4.96
C SER A 244 -13.40 17.56 -3.58
N LEU A 245 -14.05 16.47 -3.22
CA LEU A 245 -14.71 16.31 -1.93
C LEU A 245 -13.73 16.10 -0.77
N THR A 246 -12.66 15.32 -0.99
CA THR A 246 -11.76 14.94 0.10
C THR A 246 -10.61 15.92 0.29
N GLN A 247 -10.06 16.47 -0.78
CA GLN A 247 -8.93 17.40 -0.79
C GLN A 247 -7.80 16.95 0.14
N LEU A 248 -7.38 15.70 -0.02
CA LEU A 248 -6.33 15.09 0.81
C LEU A 248 -4.97 15.73 0.48
N SER A 249 -4.11 15.86 1.49
CA SER A 249 -2.75 16.33 1.30
C SER A 249 -1.90 15.31 0.52
N SER A 250 -0.87 15.79 -0.18
CA SER A 250 0.09 14.93 -0.91
C SER A 250 0.69 13.83 -0.02
N GLY A 251 0.99 14.14 1.24
CA GLY A 251 1.44 13.13 2.21
C GLY A 251 0.45 11.99 2.40
N LYS A 252 -0.85 12.29 2.51
CA LYS A 252 -1.90 11.26 2.62
C LYS A 252 -2.10 10.47 1.34
N LEU A 253 -1.99 11.11 0.19
CA LEU A 253 -2.05 10.43 -1.11
C LEU A 253 -0.85 9.48 -1.29
N ASN A 254 0.34 9.90 -0.87
CA ASN A 254 1.54 9.07 -0.89
C ASN A 254 1.44 7.84 0.05
N GLU A 255 0.63 7.92 1.11
CA GLU A 255 0.33 6.81 2.02
C GLU A 255 -0.80 5.89 1.50
N LEU A 256 -1.35 6.11 0.30
CA LEU A 256 -2.54 5.46 -0.27
C LEU A 256 -3.78 5.57 0.64
N TYR A 257 -3.86 6.64 1.41
CA TYR A 257 -4.97 6.86 2.33
C TYR A 257 -6.29 7.14 1.58
N ASP A 258 -6.23 7.69 0.37
CA ASP A 258 -7.34 7.81 -0.57
C ASP A 258 -7.99 6.45 -0.86
N GLN A 259 -7.19 5.44 -1.17
CA GLN A 259 -7.67 4.09 -1.42
C GLN A 259 -8.19 3.41 -0.14
N GLU A 260 -7.56 3.66 1.01
CA GLU A 260 -8.04 3.14 2.29
C GLU A 260 -9.43 3.71 2.64
N LEU A 261 -9.70 4.97 2.35
CA LEU A 261 -11.02 5.58 2.57
C LEU A 261 -12.11 4.89 1.73
N VAL A 262 -11.83 4.61 0.46
CA VAL A 262 -12.76 3.86 -0.41
C VAL A 262 -12.98 2.44 0.12
N LEU A 263 -11.91 1.76 0.54
CA LEU A 263 -11.99 0.43 1.15
C LEU A 263 -12.84 0.44 2.43
N ARG A 264 -12.69 1.45 3.29
CA ARG A 264 -13.50 1.60 4.51
C ARG A 264 -14.98 1.72 4.21
N PHE A 265 -15.34 2.48 3.18
CA PHE A 265 -16.74 2.57 2.74
C PHE A 265 -17.29 1.19 2.37
N PHE A 266 -16.61 0.43 1.51
CA PHE A 266 -17.07 -0.90 1.10
C PHE A 266 -17.16 -1.88 2.27
N ALA A 267 -16.15 -1.86 3.14
CA ALA A 267 -16.11 -2.72 4.31
C ALA A 267 -17.25 -2.43 5.30
N PHE A 268 -17.61 -1.15 5.50
CA PHE A 268 -18.69 -0.79 6.41
C PHE A 268 -20.09 -0.94 5.81
N TYR A 269 -20.24 -0.69 4.51
CA TYR A 269 -21.58 -0.59 3.88
C TYR A 269 -22.47 -1.80 4.14
N LYS A 270 -21.94 -3.02 4.14
CA LYS A 270 -22.73 -4.23 4.43
C LYS A 270 -22.22 -5.06 5.61
N ASN A 271 -21.12 -4.68 6.22
CA ASN A 271 -20.44 -5.49 7.23
C ASN A 271 -20.17 -4.74 8.55
N ALA A 272 -20.84 -3.62 8.78
CA ALA A 272 -20.65 -2.82 10.00
C ALA A 272 -20.80 -3.61 11.31
N GLN A 273 -21.72 -4.59 11.35
CA GLN A 273 -21.93 -5.49 12.49
C GLN A 273 -20.74 -6.44 12.74
N ASN A 274 -19.93 -6.71 11.73
CA ASN A 274 -18.82 -7.64 11.78
C ASN A 274 -17.51 -7.01 12.26
N VAL A 275 -17.51 -5.74 12.65
CA VAL A 275 -16.34 -5.09 13.27
C VAL A 275 -16.09 -5.74 14.63
N ASN A 276 -15.25 -6.79 14.65
CA ASN A 276 -14.98 -7.58 15.85
C ASN A 276 -13.64 -7.22 16.52
N GLU A 277 -12.74 -6.60 15.78
CA GLU A 277 -11.40 -6.22 16.22
C GLU A 277 -11.08 -4.76 15.86
N ASN A 278 -9.79 -4.44 15.71
CA ASN A 278 -9.37 -3.12 15.26
C ASN A 278 -9.63 -2.90 13.75
N MET A 279 -9.57 -1.65 13.31
CA MET A 279 -9.80 -1.26 11.91
C MET A 279 -8.90 -2.02 10.93
N GLU A 280 -7.62 -2.18 11.25
CA GLU A 280 -6.65 -2.82 10.37
C GLU A 280 -7.06 -4.25 10.05
N LYS A 281 -7.37 -5.05 11.08
CA LYS A 281 -7.80 -6.43 10.90
C LYS A 281 -9.15 -6.53 10.19
N PHE A 282 -10.09 -5.66 10.53
CA PHE A 282 -11.38 -5.61 9.87
C PHE A 282 -11.27 -5.38 8.35
N LEU A 283 -10.40 -4.45 7.94
CA LEU A 283 -10.16 -4.17 6.52
C LEU A 283 -9.41 -5.33 5.83
N ASN A 284 -8.49 -5.98 6.52
CA ASN A 284 -7.79 -7.15 6.01
C ASN A 284 -8.75 -8.31 5.77
N ASP A 285 -9.60 -8.61 6.76
CA ASP A 285 -10.61 -9.68 6.67
C ASP A 285 -11.62 -9.40 5.54
N PHE A 286 -12.02 -8.14 5.37
CA PHE A 286 -12.90 -7.75 4.26
C PHE A 286 -12.22 -7.97 2.90
N MET A 287 -10.95 -7.55 2.74
CA MET A 287 -10.22 -7.77 1.49
C MET A 287 -10.03 -9.27 1.22
N GLU A 288 -9.63 -10.05 2.23
CA GLU A 288 -9.45 -11.50 2.12
C GLU A 288 -10.71 -12.17 1.60
N ILE A 289 -11.86 -11.88 2.21
CA ILE A 289 -13.15 -12.45 1.81
C ILE A 289 -13.52 -11.99 0.39
N THR A 290 -13.33 -10.71 0.08
CA THR A 290 -13.77 -10.13 -1.18
C THR A 290 -12.97 -10.65 -2.37
N VAL A 291 -11.63 -10.75 -2.26
CA VAL A 291 -10.79 -11.19 -3.37
C VAL A 291 -10.98 -12.67 -3.72
N HIS A 292 -11.45 -13.49 -2.75
CA HIS A 292 -11.79 -14.89 -2.95
C HIS A 292 -13.26 -15.13 -3.31
N ASN A 293 -14.10 -14.10 -3.23
CA ASN A 293 -15.52 -14.23 -3.54
C ASN A 293 -15.79 -14.00 -5.03
N ALA A 294 -15.95 -15.08 -5.78
CA ALA A 294 -16.26 -15.02 -7.21
C ALA A 294 -17.61 -14.32 -7.53
N SER A 295 -18.51 -14.23 -6.56
CA SER A 295 -19.82 -13.59 -6.70
C SER A 295 -19.82 -12.11 -6.28
N PHE A 296 -18.67 -11.53 -5.93
CA PHE A 296 -18.60 -10.11 -5.60
C PHE A 296 -18.71 -9.27 -6.86
N ASP A 297 -19.77 -8.47 -6.94
CA ASP A 297 -20.07 -7.63 -8.10
C ASP A 297 -19.38 -6.27 -7.99
N TYR A 298 -18.19 -6.16 -8.56
CA TYR A 298 -17.37 -4.95 -8.54
C TYR A 298 -18.04 -3.77 -9.21
N ASP A 299 -18.81 -4.00 -10.29
CA ASP A 299 -19.44 -2.94 -11.09
C ASP A 299 -20.61 -2.31 -10.32
N VAL A 300 -21.38 -3.13 -9.58
CA VAL A 300 -22.44 -2.64 -8.68
C VAL A 300 -21.86 -1.78 -7.57
N TYR A 301 -20.75 -2.20 -6.95
CA TYR A 301 -20.11 -1.42 -5.88
C TYR A 301 -19.48 -0.13 -6.41
N GLU A 302 -18.89 -0.16 -7.61
CA GLU A 302 -18.39 1.05 -8.28
C GLU A 302 -19.53 2.04 -8.54
N SER A 303 -20.60 1.57 -9.19
CA SER A 303 -21.75 2.41 -9.52
C SER A 303 -22.38 3.02 -8.26
N LEU A 304 -22.47 2.25 -7.18
CA LEU A 304 -23.02 2.74 -5.92
C LEU A 304 -22.18 3.88 -5.34
N ILE A 305 -20.87 3.67 -5.15
CA ILE A 305 -20.01 4.70 -4.54
C ILE A 305 -19.92 5.96 -5.40
N MET A 306 -19.83 5.80 -6.72
CA MET A 306 -19.78 6.95 -7.63
C MET A 306 -21.07 7.75 -7.56
N ARG A 307 -22.23 7.11 -7.57
CA ARG A 307 -23.53 7.77 -7.42
C ARG A 307 -23.64 8.48 -6.06
N VAL A 308 -23.16 7.89 -4.97
CA VAL A 308 -23.12 8.51 -3.63
C VAL A 308 -22.25 9.76 -3.65
N LEU A 309 -21.03 9.68 -4.22
CA LEU A 309 -20.11 10.80 -4.29
C LEU A 309 -20.68 11.94 -5.14
N GLU A 310 -21.27 11.65 -6.29
CA GLU A 310 -21.90 12.61 -7.17
C GLU A 310 -23.06 13.33 -6.49
N LEU A 311 -23.91 12.60 -5.74
CA LEU A 311 -25.01 13.18 -4.99
C LEU A 311 -24.52 14.15 -3.91
N ILE A 312 -23.47 13.75 -3.18
CA ILE A 312 -22.85 14.59 -2.16
C ILE A 312 -22.18 15.84 -2.81
N TYR A 313 -21.58 15.68 -3.99
CA TYR A 313 -20.92 16.77 -4.71
C TYR A 313 -21.92 17.87 -5.14
N GLN A 314 -23.17 17.50 -5.47
CA GLN A 314 -24.24 18.44 -5.80
C GLN A 314 -24.64 19.38 -4.65
N ILE A 315 -24.25 19.06 -3.40
CA ILE A 315 -24.49 19.94 -2.24
C ILE A 315 -23.62 21.21 -2.29
N GLU A 316 -22.52 21.19 -3.08
CA GLU A 316 -21.58 22.29 -3.23
C GLU A 316 -20.92 22.78 -1.92
N ASP A 317 -20.79 21.88 -0.92
CA ASP A 317 -20.07 22.16 0.32
C ASP A 317 -18.68 21.49 0.32
N ASN A 318 -17.64 22.29 0.06
CA ASN A 318 -16.25 21.84 0.04
C ASN A 318 -15.70 21.48 1.45
N LYS A 319 -16.48 21.71 2.53
CA LYS A 319 -16.15 21.37 3.91
C LYS A 319 -16.97 20.22 4.48
N ILE A 320 -17.69 19.51 3.61
CA ILE A 320 -18.64 18.47 4.04
C ILE A 320 -17.98 17.40 4.92
N PHE A 321 -16.75 17.01 4.62
CA PHE A 321 -15.97 16.04 5.41
C PHE A 321 -14.99 16.70 6.39
N ARG A 322 -15.12 18.00 6.65
CA ARG A 322 -14.18 18.75 7.49
C ARG A 322 -14.84 19.26 8.77
N ASN A 323 -14.03 19.40 9.81
CA ASN A 323 -14.46 20.02 11.06
C ASN A 323 -14.32 21.56 11.00
N GLU A 324 -14.66 22.23 12.10
CA GLU A 324 -14.58 23.68 12.25
C GLU A 324 -13.15 24.25 12.05
N ARG A 325 -12.11 23.43 12.28
CA ARG A 325 -10.71 23.79 12.05
C ARG A 325 -10.25 23.48 10.62
N ASN A 326 -11.16 23.18 9.72
CA ASN A 326 -10.90 22.80 8.34
C ASN A 326 -10.04 21.51 8.17
N LEU A 327 -10.03 20.64 9.17
CA LEU A 327 -9.32 19.34 9.11
C LEU A 327 -10.27 18.26 8.57
N PHE A 328 -9.78 17.44 7.65
CA PHE A 328 -10.50 16.27 7.17
C PHE A 328 -10.76 15.29 8.32
N VAL A 329 -12.02 14.85 8.46
CA VAL A 329 -12.47 13.93 9.50
C VAL A 329 -12.94 12.63 8.86
N PRO A 330 -12.16 11.53 8.96
CA PRO A 330 -12.53 10.24 8.36
C PRO A 330 -13.91 9.75 8.79
N ALA A 331 -14.29 10.00 10.03
CA ALA A 331 -15.59 9.60 10.56
C ALA A 331 -16.77 10.31 9.86
N TYR A 332 -16.60 11.57 9.44
CA TYR A 332 -17.61 12.25 8.62
C TYR A 332 -17.71 11.62 7.24
N PHE A 333 -16.56 11.36 6.59
CA PHE A 333 -16.54 10.66 5.31
C PHE A 333 -17.26 9.32 5.40
N GLU A 334 -16.85 8.46 6.33
CA GLU A 334 -17.45 7.14 6.54
C GLU A 334 -18.96 7.23 6.82
N GLY A 335 -19.34 8.07 7.78
CA GLY A 335 -20.73 8.17 8.22
C GLY A 335 -21.67 8.75 7.16
N ILE A 336 -21.25 9.82 6.48
CA ILE A 336 -22.08 10.47 5.44
C ILE A 336 -22.24 9.52 4.24
N LEU A 337 -21.15 8.93 3.73
CA LEU A 337 -21.27 8.03 2.59
C LEU A 337 -22.15 6.82 2.88
N ILE A 338 -22.03 6.22 4.07
CA ILE A 338 -22.85 5.07 4.46
C ILE A 338 -24.31 5.47 4.59
N GLY A 339 -24.60 6.58 5.29
CA GLY A 339 -25.96 7.07 5.45
C GLY A 339 -26.64 7.40 4.13
N VAL A 340 -25.92 8.03 3.19
CA VAL A 340 -26.43 8.32 1.84
C VAL A 340 -26.65 7.02 1.06
N ALA A 341 -25.71 6.08 1.09
CA ALA A 341 -25.81 4.83 0.35
C ALA A 341 -27.00 3.95 0.77
N GLN A 342 -27.42 4.04 2.03
CA GLN A 342 -28.57 3.28 2.56
C GLN A 342 -29.91 3.78 2.05
N ASN A 343 -30.02 5.08 1.73
CA ASN A 343 -31.26 5.74 1.33
C ASN A 343 -31.08 6.61 0.08
N ILE A 344 -30.27 6.14 -0.87
CA ILE A 344 -29.79 6.93 -2.01
C ILE A 344 -30.93 7.46 -2.88
N GLU A 345 -31.99 6.70 -3.09
CA GLU A 345 -33.14 7.12 -3.92
C GLU A 345 -33.85 8.30 -3.28
N THR A 346 -34.11 8.24 -1.97
CA THR A 346 -34.75 9.33 -1.22
C THR A 346 -33.93 10.62 -1.31
N TYR A 347 -32.62 10.53 -1.16
CA TYR A 347 -31.77 11.72 -1.20
C TYR A 347 -31.50 12.24 -2.60
N ALA A 348 -31.65 11.39 -3.62
CA ALA A 348 -31.59 11.85 -5.02
C ALA A 348 -32.83 12.70 -5.40
N GLU A 349 -33.97 12.44 -4.74
CA GLU A 349 -35.18 13.21 -4.95
C GLU A 349 -35.22 14.50 -4.10
N ASP A 350 -34.52 14.51 -2.95
CA ASP A 350 -34.53 15.64 -2.00
C ASP A 350 -33.12 15.96 -1.45
N LEU A 351 -32.43 16.85 -2.15
CA LEU A 351 -31.08 17.31 -1.75
C LEU A 351 -31.12 18.19 -0.47
N GLU A 352 -32.20 18.91 -0.21
CA GLU A 352 -32.31 19.73 1.00
C GLU A 352 -32.49 18.83 2.24
N LEU A 353 -33.22 17.74 2.12
CA LEU A 353 -33.26 16.72 3.16
C LEU A 353 -31.88 16.14 3.42
N LEU A 354 -31.11 15.82 2.36
CA LEU A 354 -29.73 15.33 2.49
C LEU A 354 -28.85 16.33 3.25
N LYS A 355 -28.86 17.61 2.88
CA LYS A 355 -28.14 18.69 3.58
C LYS A 355 -28.50 18.76 5.05
N SER A 356 -29.80 18.66 5.36
CA SER A 356 -30.31 18.66 6.72
C SER A 356 -29.75 17.49 7.53
N LYS A 357 -29.79 16.27 6.98
CA LYS A 357 -29.25 15.06 7.63
C LYS A 357 -27.75 15.13 7.87
N ILE A 358 -26.97 15.64 6.90
CA ILE A 358 -25.54 15.84 7.06
C ILE A 358 -25.25 16.87 8.16
N THR A 359 -25.98 17.97 8.17
CA THR A 359 -25.85 19.01 9.22
C THR A 359 -26.20 18.44 10.59
N GLN A 360 -27.26 17.64 10.69
CA GLN A 360 -27.64 16.94 11.90
C GLN A 360 -26.53 16.00 12.39
N LEU A 361 -25.93 15.19 11.49
CA LEU A 361 -24.82 14.32 11.84
C LEU A 361 -23.62 15.09 12.36
N LYS A 362 -23.22 16.16 11.66
CA LYS A 362 -22.06 17.00 12.03
C LYS A 362 -22.27 17.76 13.35
N SER A 363 -23.51 18.03 13.75
CA SER A 363 -23.86 18.67 15.02
C SER A 363 -24.09 17.68 16.17
N ASP A 364 -24.34 16.40 15.86
CA ASP A 364 -24.70 15.39 16.83
C ASP A 364 -23.58 15.09 17.84
N ASN A 365 -23.89 15.25 19.12
CA ASN A 365 -22.90 15.10 20.20
C ASN A 365 -22.45 13.65 20.39
N ASP A 366 -23.34 12.68 20.21
CA ASP A 366 -23.00 11.28 20.36
C ASP A 366 -22.09 10.83 19.21
N PHE A 367 -22.40 11.24 17.97
CA PHE A 367 -21.52 10.97 16.83
C PHE A 367 -20.13 11.60 17.04
N LYS A 368 -20.05 12.88 17.47
CA LYS A 368 -18.80 13.56 17.76
C LYS A 368 -17.99 12.84 18.85
N LYS A 369 -18.65 12.37 19.92
CA LYS A 369 -18.02 11.61 20.99
C LYS A 369 -17.33 10.34 20.49
N TYR A 370 -17.92 9.64 19.52
CA TYR A 370 -17.36 8.42 18.93
C TYR A 370 -16.39 8.69 17.77
N SER A 371 -16.29 9.92 17.30
CA SER A 371 -15.44 10.33 16.17
C SER A 371 -14.09 10.97 16.58
N GLY A 372 -13.86 11.17 17.88
CA GLY A 372 -12.64 11.76 18.43
C GLY A 372 -11.46 10.79 18.55
N THR A 373 -10.59 11.03 19.55
CA THR A 373 -9.41 10.20 19.83
C THR A 373 -9.80 8.71 19.94
N SER A 374 -9.00 7.82 19.37
CA SER A 374 -9.25 6.36 19.31
C SER A 374 -10.53 5.98 18.55
N SER A 375 -10.95 6.78 17.56
CA SER A 375 -12.16 6.54 16.75
C SER A 375 -12.17 5.19 16.01
N ASN A 376 -11.03 4.54 15.86
CA ASN A 376 -10.86 3.24 15.21
C ASN A 376 -11.05 2.02 16.14
N SER A 377 -11.44 2.23 17.40
CA SER A 377 -11.77 1.12 18.29
C SER A 377 -13.14 0.51 17.95
N LYS A 378 -13.28 -0.79 18.13
CA LYS A 378 -14.50 -1.58 17.83
C LYS A 378 -15.78 -0.92 18.35
N SER A 379 -15.81 -0.57 19.64
CA SER A 379 -17.01 0.00 20.27
C SER A 379 -17.38 1.37 19.67
N ARG A 380 -16.37 2.22 19.38
CA ARG A 380 -16.62 3.54 18.81
C ARG A 380 -17.12 3.45 17.37
N ILE A 381 -16.55 2.56 16.56
CA ILE A 381 -17.00 2.33 15.18
C ILE A 381 -18.46 1.89 15.19
N ARG A 382 -18.81 0.87 16.00
CA ARG A 382 -20.19 0.37 16.07
C ARG A 382 -21.19 1.42 16.53
N ASN A 383 -20.87 2.16 17.59
CA ASN A 383 -21.75 3.21 18.09
C ASN A 383 -21.92 4.35 17.08
N ARG A 384 -20.84 4.72 16.38
CA ARG A 384 -20.87 5.73 15.31
C ARG A 384 -21.76 5.30 14.16
N LEU A 385 -21.61 4.08 13.65
CA LEU A 385 -22.43 3.57 12.55
C LEU A 385 -23.89 3.39 12.95
N LYS A 386 -24.16 2.94 14.18
CA LYS A 386 -25.53 2.92 14.70
C LYS A 386 -26.14 4.31 14.72
N ARG A 387 -25.37 5.33 15.12
CA ARG A 387 -25.87 6.71 15.13
C ARG A 387 -26.12 7.25 13.73
N VAL A 388 -25.30 6.85 12.75
CA VAL A 388 -25.57 7.14 11.32
C VAL A 388 -26.91 6.54 10.89
N ASP A 389 -27.16 5.27 11.17
CA ASP A 389 -28.42 4.61 10.83
C ASP A 389 -29.64 5.32 11.44
N GLU A 390 -29.52 5.81 12.68
CA GLU A 390 -30.60 6.53 13.37
C GLU A 390 -30.89 7.91 12.74
N ILE A 391 -29.85 8.60 12.26
CA ILE A 391 -29.97 9.95 11.69
C ILE A 391 -30.45 9.91 10.23
N PHE A 392 -29.94 8.98 9.44
CA PHE A 392 -30.22 8.92 8.00
C PHE A 392 -31.48 8.09 7.64
N LYS A 393 -32.12 7.49 8.60
CA LYS A 393 -33.43 6.84 8.39
C LYS A 393 -34.56 7.88 8.16
#